data_ed297b2b81cb990df1fbfc58e7185314
#
_entry.id   ed297b2b81cb990df1fbfc58e7185314
#
_cell.length_a   1.000
_cell.length_b   1.000
_cell.length_c   1.000
_cell.angle_alpha   90.00
_cell.angle_beta   90.00
_cell.angle_gamma   90.00
#
_symmetry.space_group_name_H-M   'P 1'
#
loop_
_entity.id
_entity.type
_entity.pdbx_description
1 polymer ?
#
loop_
_entity_poly.entity_id
_entity_poly.type
_entity_poly.pdbx_seq_one_letter_code
_entity_poly.pdbx_strand_id
1 'polypeptide(L)'
;MTVRKSAFCPGHITAFFEIRDDAQEPLKKGSRGAGLCISLGARSTVSIEDSSWQELKIRIDGRETDAPVTRDALNYMLGDRKLRVEVDTALDLPMEQGFAMSAAGSLSAALAACEAIGIDHRKAFEAAHIAEVKNLTGLGDVAGISAGAMELRVEPGLPPFGRVERIDIEAELVLSVLGKPIKTPGILRDPEKRRAISVAGNKCVTEFSEHKTLEHLFALGMEFVEEAGLISPEVLRGIMAAEEHGISSMVMLGNSIFCAGETKELMKDLKPLGHTYRCEIDRKGPRIL
;
A
#
# COMPACT_ATOMS: atom_id res chain seq x y z
N MET A 1 -25.06 -21.89 -7.97
CA MET A 1 -25.57 -20.49 -8.05
C MET A 1 -24.35 -19.57 -7.94
N THR A 2 -24.18 -18.59 -8.85
CA THR A 2 -23.04 -17.67 -8.81
C THR A 2 -23.33 -16.54 -7.83
N VAL A 3 -22.47 -16.34 -6.84
CA VAL A 3 -22.49 -15.18 -5.92
C VAL A 3 -21.46 -14.17 -6.39
N ARG A 4 -21.86 -12.89 -6.48
CA ARG A 4 -20.98 -11.80 -6.90
C ARG A 4 -20.94 -10.71 -5.85
N LYS A 5 -19.73 -10.29 -5.46
CA LYS A 5 -19.49 -9.23 -4.49
C LYS A 5 -18.34 -8.35 -4.95
N SER A 6 -18.34 -7.11 -4.48
CA SER A 6 -17.28 -6.15 -4.80
C SER A 6 -16.78 -5.45 -3.54
N ALA A 7 -15.50 -5.09 -3.53
CA ALA A 7 -14.90 -4.32 -2.46
C ALA A 7 -13.91 -3.30 -3.02
N PHE A 8 -13.68 -2.24 -2.26
CA PHE A 8 -12.65 -1.24 -2.51
C PHE A 8 -11.64 -1.24 -1.37
N CYS A 9 -10.37 -1.15 -1.74
CA CYS A 9 -9.29 -0.84 -0.79
C CYS A 9 -8.53 0.38 -1.27
N PRO A 10 -8.29 1.38 -0.39
CA PRO A 10 -7.48 2.53 -0.71
C PRO A 10 -6.05 2.12 -1.03
N GLY A 11 -5.37 2.90 -1.86
CA GLY A 11 -3.93 2.88 -1.95
C GLY A 11 -3.32 3.39 -0.66
N HIS A 12 -2.05 3.05 -0.45
CA HIS A 12 -1.32 3.47 0.73
C HIS A 12 0.04 4.05 0.32
N ILE A 13 0.42 5.15 0.93
CA ILE A 13 1.71 5.80 0.78
C ILE A 13 2.45 5.66 2.10
N THR A 14 3.57 4.96 2.10
CA THR A 14 4.51 4.97 3.22
C THR A 14 5.47 6.15 3.04
N ALA A 15 5.62 7.02 4.04
CA ALA A 15 6.58 8.11 4.05
C ALA A 15 7.95 7.67 4.59
N PHE A 16 7.97 6.81 5.59
CA PHE A 16 9.17 6.20 6.16
C PHE A 16 8.83 4.89 6.87
N PHE A 17 9.80 3.99 6.98
CA PHE A 17 9.59 2.71 7.65
C PHE A 17 10.87 2.07 8.18
N GLU A 18 10.71 1.26 9.21
CA GLU A 18 11.70 0.38 9.79
C GLU A 18 11.31 -1.07 9.51
N ILE A 19 12.21 -1.89 8.97
CA ILE A 19 11.98 -3.29 8.68
C ILE A 19 12.00 -4.11 9.99
N ARG A 20 10.97 -4.90 10.23
CA ARG A 20 10.79 -5.77 11.39
C ARG A 20 10.21 -7.12 10.96
N ASP A 21 11.01 -7.94 10.30
CA ASP A 21 10.58 -9.23 9.72
C ASP A 21 11.31 -10.46 10.29
N ASP A 22 11.95 -10.30 11.46
CA ASP A 22 12.71 -11.39 12.13
C ASP A 22 11.84 -12.48 12.75
N ALA A 23 10.54 -12.20 13.02
CA ALA A 23 9.62 -13.18 13.56
C ALA A 23 9.49 -14.39 12.62
N GLN A 24 9.25 -15.59 13.17
CA GLN A 24 8.98 -16.77 12.34
C GLN A 24 7.54 -16.74 11.77
N GLU A 25 6.59 -16.29 12.56
CA GLU A 25 5.18 -16.24 12.20
C GLU A 25 4.89 -15.06 11.28
N PRO A 26 4.34 -15.28 10.07
CA PRO A 26 4.11 -14.20 9.10
C PRO A 26 3.26 -13.04 9.63
N LEU A 27 2.26 -13.29 10.46
CA LEU A 27 1.39 -12.26 11.03
C LEU A 27 2.12 -11.33 12.02
N LYS A 28 3.29 -11.71 12.52
CA LYS A 28 4.15 -10.90 13.39
C LYS A 28 5.23 -10.15 12.61
N LYS A 29 5.50 -10.54 11.36
CA LYS A 29 6.42 -9.83 10.48
C LYS A 29 5.78 -8.55 9.98
N GLY A 30 6.61 -7.52 9.79
CA GLY A 30 6.07 -6.28 9.25
C GLY A 30 7.09 -5.17 9.21
N SER A 31 6.58 -3.96 9.31
CA SER A 31 7.38 -2.73 9.46
C SER A 31 6.74 -1.83 10.52
N ARG A 32 7.56 -1.09 11.24
CA ARG A 32 7.14 0.14 11.91
C ARG A 32 7.27 1.29 10.91
N GLY A 33 6.53 2.35 11.05
CA GLY A 33 6.59 3.45 10.09
C GLY A 33 5.33 4.27 10.10
N ALA A 34 5.28 5.28 9.23
CA ALA A 34 4.08 6.08 9.06
C ALA A 34 3.78 6.31 7.59
N GLY A 35 2.50 6.56 7.33
CA GLY A 35 1.99 6.76 6.00
C GLY A 35 0.56 7.25 5.99
N LEU A 36 -0.07 7.18 4.84
CA LEU A 36 -1.45 7.60 4.67
C LEU A 36 -2.17 6.80 3.59
N CYS A 37 -3.45 6.56 3.80
CA CYS A 37 -4.35 6.01 2.80
C CYS A 37 -4.86 7.11 1.88
N ILE A 38 -4.99 6.80 0.59
CA ILE A 38 -5.45 7.74 -0.44
C ILE A 38 -6.73 7.26 -1.10
N SER A 39 -7.57 8.19 -1.56
CA SER A 39 -8.89 7.91 -2.17
C SER A 39 -8.84 7.16 -3.50
N LEU A 40 -7.67 7.11 -4.14
CA LEU A 40 -7.36 6.23 -5.26
C LEU A 40 -6.89 4.87 -4.74
N GLY A 41 -7.32 3.78 -5.37
CA GLY A 41 -7.03 2.45 -4.85
C GLY A 41 -7.34 1.32 -5.82
N ALA A 42 -7.74 0.18 -5.28
CA ALA A 42 -8.13 -0.99 -6.04
C ALA A 42 -9.60 -1.35 -5.79
N ARG A 43 -10.32 -1.65 -6.87
CA ARG A 43 -11.69 -2.21 -6.83
C ARG A 43 -11.67 -3.60 -7.38
N SER A 44 -12.02 -4.58 -6.55
CA SER A 44 -12.15 -5.97 -6.99
C SER A 44 -13.60 -6.41 -6.96
N THR A 45 -14.00 -7.07 -8.04
CA THR A 45 -15.26 -7.81 -8.13
C THR A 45 -14.93 -9.29 -8.18
N VAL A 46 -15.52 -10.07 -7.28
CA VAL A 46 -15.32 -11.52 -7.18
C VAL A 46 -16.63 -12.22 -7.48
N SER A 47 -16.57 -13.20 -8.39
CA SER A 47 -17.67 -14.11 -8.70
C SER A 47 -17.30 -15.51 -8.26
N ILE A 48 -18.13 -16.14 -7.45
CA ILE A 48 -17.87 -17.48 -6.88
C ILE A 48 -19.04 -18.40 -7.19
N GLU A 49 -18.73 -19.61 -7.61
CA GLU A 49 -19.69 -20.69 -7.79
C GLU A 49 -19.12 -22.03 -7.31
N ASP A 50 -20.01 -22.94 -6.90
CA ASP A 50 -19.61 -24.30 -6.55
C ASP A 50 -19.02 -25.01 -7.77
N SER A 51 -17.98 -25.81 -7.53
CA SER A 51 -17.28 -26.57 -8.57
C SER A 51 -16.88 -27.95 -8.04
N SER A 52 -16.46 -28.85 -8.92
CA SER A 52 -15.88 -30.16 -8.55
C SER A 52 -14.37 -30.09 -8.24
N TRP A 53 -13.72 -28.98 -8.60
CA TRP A 53 -12.31 -28.65 -8.31
C TRP A 53 -12.16 -27.16 -8.01
N GLN A 54 -11.05 -26.79 -7.41
CA GLN A 54 -10.72 -25.37 -7.22
C GLN A 54 -10.18 -24.79 -8.53
N GLU A 55 -10.76 -23.68 -8.97
CA GLU A 55 -10.32 -22.90 -10.13
C GLU A 55 -10.26 -21.43 -9.76
N LEU A 56 -9.14 -20.76 -10.04
CA LEU A 56 -8.94 -19.36 -9.73
C LEU A 56 -8.44 -18.62 -10.97
N LYS A 57 -9.27 -17.71 -11.47
CA LYS A 57 -8.97 -16.83 -12.60
C LYS A 57 -8.91 -15.38 -12.13
N ILE A 58 -7.80 -14.69 -12.42
CA ILE A 58 -7.57 -13.32 -11.97
C ILE A 58 -7.30 -12.44 -13.18
N ARG A 59 -8.01 -11.29 -13.24
CA ARG A 59 -7.78 -10.24 -14.21
C ARG A 59 -7.47 -8.93 -13.47
N ILE A 60 -6.49 -8.20 -13.96
CA ILE A 60 -6.18 -6.85 -13.52
C ILE A 60 -6.28 -5.94 -14.75
N ASP A 61 -7.08 -4.89 -14.65
CA ASP A 61 -7.38 -3.94 -15.73
C ASP A 61 -7.77 -4.66 -17.04
N GLY A 62 -8.64 -5.67 -16.91
CA GLY A 62 -9.19 -6.48 -17.99
C GLY A 62 -8.22 -7.52 -18.58
N ARG A 63 -6.99 -7.64 -18.08
CA ARG A 63 -5.98 -8.58 -18.56
C ARG A 63 -5.82 -9.74 -17.59
N GLU A 64 -5.89 -10.96 -18.08
CA GLU A 64 -5.60 -12.15 -17.28
C GLU A 64 -4.12 -12.16 -16.89
N THR A 65 -3.86 -12.40 -15.60
CA THR A 65 -2.52 -12.35 -15.03
C THR A 65 -2.37 -13.39 -13.91
N ASP A 66 -1.13 -13.77 -13.63
CA ASP A 66 -0.84 -14.68 -12.51
C ASP A 66 -1.15 -14.04 -11.15
N ALA A 67 -0.91 -12.74 -10.97
CA ALA A 67 -1.17 -11.96 -9.76
C ALA A 67 -0.81 -12.74 -8.47
N PRO A 68 0.46 -13.08 -8.24
CA PRO A 68 0.86 -14.06 -7.21
C PRO A 68 0.39 -13.68 -5.82
N VAL A 69 0.40 -12.41 -5.45
CA VAL A 69 -0.07 -11.95 -4.14
C VAL A 69 -1.56 -12.18 -3.97
N THR A 70 -2.38 -11.78 -4.94
CA THR A 70 -3.84 -12.02 -4.90
C THR A 70 -4.16 -13.50 -4.89
N ARG A 71 -3.44 -14.29 -5.69
CA ARG A 71 -3.59 -15.75 -5.76
C ARG A 71 -3.25 -16.40 -4.42
N ASP A 72 -2.12 -16.05 -3.81
CA ASP A 72 -1.70 -16.58 -2.52
C ASP A 72 -2.70 -16.20 -1.41
N ALA A 73 -3.18 -14.96 -1.38
CA ALA A 73 -4.18 -14.51 -0.42
C ALA A 73 -5.49 -15.30 -0.55
N LEU A 74 -6.01 -15.46 -1.76
CA LEU A 74 -7.23 -16.23 -1.99
C LEU A 74 -7.06 -17.72 -1.69
N ASN A 75 -5.94 -18.33 -2.08
CA ASN A 75 -5.67 -19.75 -1.76
C ASN A 75 -5.58 -19.96 -0.24
N TYR A 76 -4.90 -19.10 0.49
CA TYR A 76 -4.84 -19.16 1.96
C TYR A 76 -6.24 -19.08 2.60
N MET A 77 -7.09 -18.18 2.11
CA MET A 77 -8.41 -17.93 2.65
C MET A 77 -9.42 -19.04 2.28
N LEU A 78 -9.38 -19.50 1.02
CA LEU A 78 -10.30 -20.50 0.50
C LEU A 78 -9.96 -21.93 1.02
N GLY A 79 -8.69 -22.22 1.27
CA GLY A 79 -8.25 -23.56 1.67
C GLY A 79 -8.64 -24.60 0.62
N ASP A 80 -9.17 -25.75 1.07
CA ASP A 80 -9.55 -26.88 0.21
C ASP A 80 -10.96 -26.78 -0.38
N ARG A 81 -11.61 -25.59 -0.35
CA ARG A 81 -12.94 -25.41 -0.93
C ARG A 81 -12.92 -25.60 -2.44
N LYS A 82 -13.85 -26.41 -2.94
CA LYS A 82 -14.01 -26.67 -4.36
C LYS A 82 -14.91 -25.59 -4.99
N LEU A 83 -14.30 -24.48 -5.38
CA LEU A 83 -14.97 -23.31 -5.89
C LEU A 83 -14.31 -22.86 -7.20
N ARG A 84 -15.13 -22.40 -8.13
CA ARG A 84 -14.65 -21.58 -9.25
C ARG A 84 -14.74 -20.12 -8.81
N VAL A 85 -13.60 -19.43 -8.84
CA VAL A 85 -13.46 -18.05 -8.41
C VAL A 85 -12.90 -17.22 -9.56
N GLU A 86 -13.66 -16.23 -10.01
CA GLU A 86 -13.19 -15.22 -10.96
C GLU A 86 -13.06 -13.88 -10.25
N VAL A 87 -11.92 -13.24 -10.43
CA VAL A 87 -11.59 -11.94 -9.85
C VAL A 87 -11.29 -10.96 -10.98
N ASP A 88 -11.98 -9.83 -10.97
CA ASP A 88 -11.70 -8.68 -11.84
C ASP A 88 -11.33 -7.49 -10.95
N THR A 89 -10.06 -7.05 -11.03
CA THR A 89 -9.54 -5.91 -10.27
C THR A 89 -9.24 -4.75 -11.20
N ALA A 90 -9.77 -3.57 -10.89
CA ALA A 90 -9.40 -2.30 -11.51
C ALA A 90 -8.51 -1.49 -10.56
N LEU A 91 -7.41 -0.95 -11.07
CA LEU A 91 -6.46 -0.13 -10.32
C LEU A 91 -6.56 1.33 -10.75
N ASP A 92 -6.66 2.24 -9.79
CA ASP A 92 -6.65 3.69 -10.06
C ASP A 92 -5.22 4.23 -10.28
N LEU A 93 -4.20 3.49 -9.81
CA LEU A 93 -2.78 3.86 -9.86
C LEU A 93 -1.91 2.72 -10.41
N PRO A 94 -0.75 3.02 -11.02
CA PRO A 94 0.12 1.99 -11.56
C PRO A 94 0.78 1.14 -10.47
N MET A 95 1.02 -0.13 -10.81
CA MET A 95 1.80 -1.06 -10.00
C MET A 95 3.27 -0.64 -9.91
N GLU A 96 3.96 -1.09 -8.85
CA GLU A 96 5.42 -0.90 -8.65
C GLU A 96 5.86 0.57 -8.60
N GLN A 97 4.95 1.48 -8.16
CA GLN A 97 5.21 2.91 -7.99
C GLN A 97 5.06 3.39 -6.53
N GLY A 98 5.04 2.45 -5.58
CA GLY A 98 5.00 2.72 -4.13
C GLY A 98 3.62 3.01 -3.55
N PHE A 99 2.54 2.92 -4.33
CA PHE A 99 1.17 3.19 -3.89
C PHE A 99 0.46 1.99 -3.25
N ALA A 100 1.18 0.93 -2.93
CA ALA A 100 0.67 -0.30 -2.34
C ALA A 100 -0.47 -0.98 -3.15
N MET A 101 -0.45 -0.87 -4.49
CA MET A 101 -1.51 -1.44 -5.34
C MET A 101 -1.59 -2.96 -5.27
N SER A 102 -0.47 -3.65 -4.97
CA SER A 102 -0.47 -5.09 -4.72
C SER A 102 -1.30 -5.45 -3.48
N ALA A 103 -1.04 -4.76 -2.36
CA ALA A 103 -1.77 -4.94 -1.11
C ALA A 103 -3.26 -4.55 -1.26
N ALA A 104 -3.55 -3.40 -1.88
CA ALA A 104 -4.92 -2.94 -2.12
C ALA A 104 -5.70 -3.91 -3.01
N GLY A 105 -5.08 -4.41 -4.09
CA GLY A 105 -5.70 -5.37 -5.01
C GLY A 105 -5.96 -6.73 -4.35
N SER A 106 -4.99 -7.29 -3.64
CA SER A 106 -5.15 -8.57 -2.95
C SER A 106 -6.17 -8.48 -1.82
N LEU A 107 -6.14 -7.39 -1.02
CA LEU A 107 -7.08 -7.19 0.09
C LEU A 107 -8.51 -6.93 -0.41
N SER A 108 -8.71 -6.13 -1.46
CA SER A 108 -10.06 -5.91 -2.01
C SER A 108 -10.66 -7.19 -2.60
N ALA A 109 -9.85 -8.02 -3.28
CA ALA A 109 -10.27 -9.33 -3.77
C ALA A 109 -10.63 -10.28 -2.61
N ALA A 110 -9.78 -10.34 -1.58
CA ALA A 110 -10.02 -11.17 -0.40
C ALA A 110 -11.28 -10.73 0.37
N LEU A 111 -11.50 -9.42 0.56
CA LEU A 111 -12.72 -8.90 1.22
C LEU A 111 -13.99 -9.25 0.43
N ALA A 112 -13.98 -9.04 -0.88
CA ALA A 112 -15.12 -9.39 -1.73
C ALA A 112 -15.40 -10.90 -1.69
N ALA A 113 -14.35 -11.74 -1.64
CA ALA A 113 -14.51 -13.18 -1.51
C ALA A 113 -15.03 -13.59 -0.13
N CYS A 114 -14.54 -12.98 0.98
CA CYS A 114 -15.07 -13.20 2.33
C CYS A 114 -16.57 -12.91 2.38
N GLU A 115 -16.99 -11.77 1.83
CA GLU A 115 -18.40 -11.36 1.74
C GLU A 115 -19.23 -12.34 0.91
N ALA A 116 -18.66 -12.88 -0.19
CA ALA A 116 -19.35 -13.81 -1.07
C ALA A 116 -19.60 -15.18 -0.42
N ILE A 117 -18.68 -15.66 0.42
CA ILE A 117 -18.80 -16.98 1.09
C ILE A 117 -19.20 -16.90 2.56
N GLY A 118 -19.49 -15.68 3.07
CA GLY A 118 -20.01 -15.47 4.42
C GLY A 118 -19.02 -15.79 5.54
N ILE A 119 -17.73 -15.45 5.38
CA ILE A 119 -16.70 -15.60 6.44
C ILE A 119 -16.23 -14.23 6.96
N ASP A 120 -15.64 -14.25 8.15
CA ASP A 120 -15.16 -13.04 8.83
C ASP A 120 -14.14 -12.28 7.96
N HIS A 121 -14.36 -10.99 7.77
CA HIS A 121 -13.49 -10.11 6.99
C HIS A 121 -12.07 -10.02 7.54
N ARG A 122 -11.84 -10.30 8.83
CA ARG A 122 -10.49 -10.38 9.41
C ARG A 122 -9.59 -11.36 8.65
N LYS A 123 -10.19 -12.44 8.10
CA LYS A 123 -9.46 -13.41 7.28
C LYS A 123 -8.90 -12.81 6.00
N ALA A 124 -9.56 -11.81 5.42
CA ALA A 124 -9.06 -11.11 4.24
C ALA A 124 -7.76 -10.33 4.56
N PHE A 125 -7.71 -9.64 5.70
CA PHE A 125 -6.51 -8.92 6.15
C PHE A 125 -5.37 -9.89 6.45
N GLU A 126 -5.63 -10.99 7.18
CA GLU A 126 -4.64 -12.04 7.45
C GLU A 126 -4.07 -12.60 6.13
N ALA A 127 -4.94 -12.96 5.20
CA ALA A 127 -4.56 -13.56 3.93
C ALA A 127 -3.73 -12.60 3.06
N ALA A 128 -4.16 -11.35 2.93
CA ALA A 128 -3.44 -10.35 2.16
C ALA A 128 -2.07 -10.03 2.77
N HIS A 129 -1.99 -9.88 4.10
CA HIS A 129 -0.73 -9.62 4.80
C HIS A 129 0.26 -10.78 4.65
N ILE A 130 -0.18 -12.02 4.87
CA ILE A 130 0.66 -13.22 4.70
C ILE A 130 1.18 -13.30 3.26
N ALA A 131 0.32 -13.02 2.27
CA ALA A 131 0.69 -13.05 0.87
C ALA A 131 1.74 -11.97 0.51
N GLU A 132 1.59 -10.74 1.00
CA GLU A 132 2.57 -9.66 0.81
C GLU A 132 3.94 -10.03 1.43
N VAL A 133 3.95 -10.49 2.69
CA VAL A 133 5.17 -10.93 3.38
C VAL A 133 5.87 -12.08 2.64
N LYS A 134 5.10 -13.09 2.20
CA LYS A 134 5.62 -14.25 1.45
C LYS A 134 6.25 -13.86 0.12
N ASN A 135 5.63 -12.93 -0.60
CA ASN A 135 6.09 -12.46 -1.91
C ASN A 135 7.13 -11.33 -1.83
N LEU A 136 7.43 -10.82 -0.62
CA LEU A 136 8.33 -9.67 -0.38
C LEU A 136 7.89 -8.42 -1.15
N THR A 137 6.59 -8.22 -1.31
CA THR A 137 6.00 -7.08 -2.02
C THR A 137 5.62 -5.93 -1.11
N GLY A 138 5.35 -6.22 0.18
CA GLY A 138 5.07 -5.24 1.23
C GLY A 138 5.27 -5.84 2.62
N LEU A 139 5.62 -5.02 3.59
CA LEU A 139 5.79 -5.41 4.99
C LEU A 139 4.79 -4.74 5.94
N GLY A 140 4.21 -3.61 5.53
CA GLY A 140 3.33 -2.83 6.40
C GLY A 140 2.08 -2.30 5.73
N ASP A 141 1.93 -2.47 4.42
CA ASP A 141 0.87 -1.82 3.65
C ASP A 141 -0.53 -2.29 4.07
N VAL A 142 -0.74 -3.60 4.26
CA VAL A 142 -2.04 -4.13 4.72
C VAL A 142 -2.39 -3.61 6.12
N ALA A 143 -1.40 -3.50 7.02
CA ALA A 143 -1.61 -2.93 8.36
C ALA A 143 -1.95 -1.43 8.27
N GLY A 144 -1.23 -0.65 7.45
CA GLY A 144 -1.54 0.77 7.19
C GLY A 144 -2.93 0.96 6.58
N ILE A 145 -3.24 0.21 5.52
CA ILE A 145 -4.56 0.24 4.86
C ILE A 145 -5.70 -0.08 5.85
N SER A 146 -5.47 -0.98 6.80
CA SER A 146 -6.51 -1.37 7.78
C SER A 146 -6.94 -0.23 8.70
N ALA A 147 -6.05 0.72 8.96
CA ALA A 147 -6.34 1.89 9.79
C ALA A 147 -7.15 2.96 9.05
N GLY A 148 -6.94 3.10 7.75
CA GLY A 148 -7.42 4.25 7.00
C GLY A 148 -6.73 5.56 7.45
N ALA A 149 -7.05 6.69 6.84
CA ALA A 149 -6.48 8.01 7.15
C ALA A 149 -4.94 8.07 7.10
N MET A 150 -4.32 8.95 7.87
CA MET A 150 -2.90 8.91 8.18
C MET A 150 -2.68 7.92 9.34
N GLU A 151 -1.53 7.24 9.38
CA GLU A 151 -1.29 6.20 10.38
C GLU A 151 0.16 6.15 10.86
N LEU A 152 0.34 5.63 12.09
CA LEU A 152 1.62 5.25 12.64
C LEU A 152 1.58 3.77 13.04
N ARG A 153 2.36 2.94 12.36
CA ARG A 153 2.59 1.53 12.73
C ARG A 153 3.62 1.49 13.86
N VAL A 154 3.14 1.40 15.08
CA VAL A 154 3.96 1.45 16.31
C VAL A 154 4.64 0.10 16.55
N GLU A 155 3.92 -0.99 16.31
CA GLU A 155 4.41 -2.35 16.42
C GLU A 155 4.21 -3.09 15.11
N PRO A 156 5.21 -3.90 14.67
CA PRO A 156 5.14 -4.60 13.39
C PRO A 156 4.10 -5.72 13.39
N GLY A 157 3.68 -6.11 12.19
CA GLY A 157 2.70 -7.17 12.00
C GLY A 157 1.27 -6.66 11.90
N LEU A 158 0.34 -7.62 11.78
CA LEU A 158 -1.09 -7.34 11.71
C LEU A 158 -1.73 -7.47 13.10
N PRO A 159 -2.69 -6.63 13.50
CA PRO A 159 -3.44 -6.83 14.74
C PRO A 159 -4.03 -8.26 14.85
N PRO A 160 -3.98 -8.93 16.02
CA PRO A 160 -3.64 -8.36 17.34
C PRO A 160 -2.13 -8.33 17.67
N PHE A 161 -1.25 -8.79 16.80
CA PHE A 161 0.19 -8.82 17.05
C PHE A 161 0.84 -7.46 16.83
N GLY A 162 0.45 -6.76 15.75
CA GLY A 162 0.86 -5.40 15.46
C GLY A 162 -0.07 -4.35 16.07
N ARG A 163 0.43 -3.12 16.16
CA ARG A 163 -0.33 -1.96 16.63
C ARG A 163 -0.20 -0.79 15.67
N VAL A 164 -1.34 -0.31 15.18
CA VAL A 164 -1.43 0.85 14.30
C VAL A 164 -2.25 1.93 15.00
N GLU A 165 -1.69 3.12 15.06
CA GLU A 165 -2.37 4.32 15.55
C GLU A 165 -2.90 5.10 14.34
N ARG A 166 -4.21 5.30 14.31
CA ARG A 166 -4.88 6.11 13.30
C ARG A 166 -4.85 7.58 13.70
N ILE A 167 -4.53 8.43 12.73
CA ILE A 167 -4.50 9.89 12.88
C ILE A 167 -5.49 10.46 11.87
N ASP A 168 -6.61 11.00 12.36
CA ASP A 168 -7.73 11.43 11.52
C ASP A 168 -7.52 12.86 11.03
N ILE A 169 -7.04 13.00 9.81
CA ILE A 169 -6.79 14.28 9.14
C ILE A 169 -7.42 14.30 7.75
N GLU A 170 -7.67 15.49 7.25
CA GLU A 170 -8.15 15.73 5.89
C GLU A 170 -7.12 16.55 5.13
N ALA A 171 -6.76 16.09 3.93
CA ALA A 171 -5.94 16.85 3.00
C ALA A 171 -6.23 16.42 1.56
N GLU A 172 -6.14 17.36 0.65
CA GLU A 172 -6.03 17.10 -0.78
C GLU A 172 -4.55 16.90 -1.13
N LEU A 173 -4.27 15.94 -1.99
CA LEU A 173 -2.91 15.55 -2.36
C LEU A 173 -2.76 15.52 -3.88
N VAL A 174 -1.57 15.85 -4.34
CA VAL A 174 -1.11 15.61 -5.70
C VAL A 174 -0.06 14.51 -5.67
N LEU A 175 -0.26 13.48 -6.50
CA LEU A 175 0.71 12.41 -6.72
C LEU A 175 1.35 12.61 -8.10
N SER A 176 2.63 12.28 -8.23
CA SER A 176 3.28 12.26 -9.54
C SER A 176 4.18 11.05 -9.70
N VAL A 177 3.97 10.31 -10.79
CA VAL A 177 4.80 9.19 -11.21
C VAL A 177 5.86 9.72 -12.16
N LEU A 178 7.12 9.70 -11.75
CA LEU A 178 8.22 10.41 -12.39
C LEU A 178 9.21 9.50 -13.12
N GLY A 179 9.22 8.22 -12.81
CA GLY A 179 10.20 7.30 -13.35
C GLY A 179 9.68 5.89 -13.57
N LYS A 180 10.60 5.00 -13.91
CA LYS A 180 10.29 3.59 -14.15
C LYS A 180 9.86 2.88 -12.87
N PRO A 181 9.03 1.81 -12.96
CA PRO A 181 8.65 0.98 -11.83
C PRO A 181 9.86 0.43 -11.07
N ILE A 182 9.74 0.35 -9.74
CA ILE A 182 10.76 -0.22 -8.85
C ILE A 182 10.23 -1.54 -8.29
N LYS A 183 11.02 -2.61 -8.47
CA LYS A 183 10.69 -3.92 -7.88
C LYS A 183 11.11 -3.97 -6.42
N THR A 184 10.17 -3.86 -5.51
CA THR A 184 10.36 -3.93 -4.05
C THR A 184 11.25 -5.09 -3.58
N PRO A 185 11.08 -6.35 -4.10
CA PRO A 185 11.94 -7.46 -3.66
C PRO A 185 13.44 -7.23 -3.88
N GLY A 186 13.83 -6.45 -4.87
CA GLY A 186 15.24 -6.11 -5.12
C GLY A 186 15.85 -5.27 -4.01
N ILE A 187 15.08 -4.37 -3.42
CA ILE A 187 15.51 -3.52 -2.30
C ILE A 187 15.49 -4.31 -0.99
N LEU A 188 14.40 -5.03 -0.72
CA LEU A 188 14.22 -5.78 0.51
C LEU A 188 15.16 -7.00 0.66
N ARG A 189 15.82 -7.45 -0.41
CA ARG A 189 16.84 -8.51 -0.36
C ARG A 189 18.27 -8.00 -0.19
N ASP A 190 18.50 -6.70 -0.35
CA ASP A 190 19.82 -6.08 -0.22
C ASP A 190 20.13 -5.77 1.25
N PRO A 191 21.12 -6.42 1.89
CA PRO A 191 21.40 -6.25 3.31
C PRO A 191 21.83 -4.82 3.68
N GLU A 192 22.55 -4.12 2.80
CA GLU A 192 23.01 -2.75 3.07
C GLU A 192 21.85 -1.78 3.06
N LYS A 193 20.98 -1.89 2.04
CA LYS A 193 19.74 -1.09 1.95
C LYS A 193 18.80 -1.37 3.13
N ARG A 194 18.61 -2.63 3.48
CA ARG A 194 17.80 -3.00 4.67
C ARG A 194 18.30 -2.34 5.95
N ARG A 195 19.62 -2.34 6.15
CA ARG A 195 20.24 -1.69 7.32
C ARG A 195 20.03 -0.19 7.31
N ALA A 196 20.29 0.48 6.20
CA ALA A 196 20.08 1.92 6.05
C ALA A 196 18.62 2.31 6.31
N ILE A 197 17.68 1.61 5.67
CA ILE A 197 16.22 1.77 5.87
C ILE A 197 15.85 1.60 7.35
N SER A 198 16.36 0.55 8.02
CA SER A 198 15.96 0.27 9.40
C SER A 198 16.53 1.30 10.38
N VAL A 199 17.75 1.81 10.15
CA VAL A 199 18.35 2.86 10.99
C VAL A 199 17.59 4.17 10.84
N ALA A 200 17.43 4.66 9.61
CA ALA A 200 16.69 5.90 9.33
C ALA A 200 15.23 5.79 9.77
N GLY A 201 14.56 4.65 9.47
CA GLY A 201 13.18 4.42 9.84
C GLY A 201 12.92 4.40 11.34
N ASN A 202 13.81 3.79 12.14
CA ASN A 202 13.67 3.80 13.61
C ASN A 202 13.74 5.23 14.18
N LYS A 203 14.63 6.07 13.66
CA LYS A 203 14.73 7.50 14.04
C LYS A 203 13.42 8.22 13.71
N CYS A 204 12.96 8.15 12.46
CA CYS A 204 11.74 8.82 12.02
C CYS A 204 10.49 8.35 12.80
N VAL A 205 10.36 7.05 13.09
CA VAL A 205 9.25 6.52 13.90
C VAL A 205 9.26 7.11 15.31
N THR A 206 10.44 7.23 15.92
CA THR A 206 10.59 7.80 17.27
C THR A 206 10.16 9.26 17.28
N GLU A 207 10.67 10.07 16.36
CA GLU A 207 10.37 11.49 16.26
C GLU A 207 8.90 11.74 15.91
N PHE A 208 8.34 10.99 14.94
CA PHE A 208 6.94 11.14 14.55
C PHE A 208 5.97 10.79 15.68
N SER A 209 6.34 9.88 16.58
CA SER A 209 5.50 9.52 17.72
C SER A 209 5.21 10.69 18.67
N GLU A 210 6.08 11.72 18.69
CA GLU A 210 5.95 12.91 19.51
C GLU A 210 5.03 13.97 18.87
N HIS A 211 5.10 14.14 17.54
CA HIS A 211 4.36 15.15 16.79
C HIS A 211 3.77 14.57 15.49
N LYS A 212 2.52 14.10 15.56
CA LYS A 212 1.82 13.38 14.48
C LYS A 212 1.04 14.35 13.59
N THR A 213 1.74 15.21 12.84
CA THR A 213 1.13 16.15 11.87
C THR A 213 1.47 15.78 10.43
N LEU A 214 0.70 16.30 9.48
CA LEU A 214 0.95 16.07 8.06
C LEU A 214 2.30 16.64 7.64
N GLU A 215 2.60 17.87 8.05
CA GLU A 215 3.85 18.56 7.75
C GLU A 215 5.06 17.77 8.27
N HIS A 216 4.93 17.23 9.49
CA HIS A 216 6.00 16.42 10.09
C HIS A 216 6.17 15.06 9.38
N LEU A 217 5.07 14.46 8.88
CA LEU A 217 5.16 13.27 8.03
C LEU A 217 5.97 13.53 6.77
N PHE A 218 5.74 14.66 6.09
CA PHE A 218 6.49 15.04 4.90
C PHE A 218 7.96 15.32 5.19
N ALA A 219 8.25 16.09 6.25
CA ALA A 219 9.61 16.42 6.65
C ALA A 219 10.44 15.17 6.97
N LEU A 220 9.90 14.28 7.82
CA LEU A 220 10.56 13.02 8.16
C LEU A 220 10.65 12.06 6.97
N GLY A 221 9.69 12.08 6.05
CA GLY A 221 9.76 11.33 4.80
C GLY A 221 10.94 11.76 3.92
N MET A 222 11.23 13.07 3.86
CA MET A 222 12.40 13.59 3.16
C MET A 222 13.70 13.21 3.86
N GLU A 223 13.80 13.39 5.17
CA GLU A 223 14.96 13.00 5.96
C GLU A 223 15.26 11.50 5.80
N PHE A 224 14.22 10.67 5.87
CA PHE A 224 14.35 9.22 5.68
C PHE A 224 14.94 8.86 4.32
N VAL A 225 14.44 9.46 3.23
CA VAL A 225 14.89 9.09 1.87
C VAL A 225 16.32 9.52 1.60
N GLU A 226 16.76 10.64 2.19
CA GLU A 226 18.13 11.12 2.14
C GLU A 226 19.06 10.20 2.93
N GLU A 227 18.75 9.90 4.19
CA GLU A 227 19.55 9.02 5.06
C GLU A 227 19.62 7.58 4.54
N ALA A 228 18.53 7.07 3.98
CA ALA A 228 18.49 5.72 3.40
C ALA A 228 19.09 5.63 1.99
N GLY A 229 19.43 6.76 1.36
CA GLY A 229 20.01 6.81 0.02
C GLY A 229 19.08 6.27 -1.07
N LEU A 230 17.78 6.57 -0.98
CA LEU A 230 16.76 6.01 -1.88
C LEU A 230 16.34 6.97 -3.00
N ILE A 231 16.71 8.23 -2.92
CA ILE A 231 16.25 9.26 -3.85
C ILE A 231 16.85 9.08 -5.25
N SER A 232 16.00 9.02 -6.26
CA SER A 232 16.42 9.03 -7.66
C SER A 232 16.48 10.45 -8.21
N PRO A 233 17.26 10.69 -9.29
CA PRO A 233 17.32 12.01 -9.94
C PRO A 233 15.95 12.48 -10.43
N GLU A 234 15.08 11.57 -10.85
CA GLU A 234 13.72 11.87 -11.28
C GLU A 234 12.87 12.38 -10.12
N VAL A 235 12.93 11.68 -8.97
CA VAL A 235 12.23 12.07 -7.73
C VAL A 235 12.73 13.40 -7.22
N LEU A 236 14.04 13.63 -7.20
CA LEU A 236 14.63 14.90 -6.77
C LEU A 236 14.12 16.07 -7.63
N ARG A 237 14.09 15.92 -8.97
CA ARG A 237 13.53 16.96 -9.86
C ARG A 237 12.06 17.26 -9.57
N GLY A 238 11.26 16.23 -9.26
CA GLY A 238 9.86 16.42 -8.90
C GLY A 238 9.68 17.17 -7.59
N ILE A 239 10.49 16.83 -6.57
CA ILE A 239 10.50 17.53 -5.28
C ILE A 239 10.85 19.00 -5.46
N MET A 240 11.93 19.31 -6.18
CA MET A 240 12.33 20.70 -6.48
C MET A 240 11.25 21.49 -7.24
N ALA A 241 10.54 20.84 -8.17
CA ALA A 241 9.45 21.48 -8.90
C ALA A 241 8.22 21.79 -8.02
N ALA A 242 8.03 21.05 -6.93
CA ALA A 242 6.90 21.22 -6.02
C ALA A 242 7.16 22.28 -4.92
N GLU A 243 8.41 22.67 -4.66
CA GLU A 243 8.81 23.51 -3.53
C GLU A 243 8.13 24.88 -3.46
N GLU A 244 7.83 25.51 -4.63
CA GLU A 244 7.21 26.83 -4.67
C GLU A 244 5.74 26.79 -4.22
N HIS A 245 5.05 25.66 -4.43
CA HIS A 245 3.59 25.57 -4.27
C HIS A 245 3.12 24.58 -3.21
N GLY A 246 4.06 23.93 -2.50
CA GLY A 246 3.69 23.01 -1.43
C GLY A 246 4.85 22.24 -0.82
N ILE A 247 4.47 21.32 0.06
CA ILE A 247 5.39 20.35 0.65
C ILE A 247 5.30 19.03 -0.13
N SER A 248 6.41 18.35 -0.28
CA SER A 248 6.49 17.09 -1.03
C SER A 248 7.44 16.10 -0.37
N SER A 249 7.20 14.81 -0.63
CA SER A 249 8.12 13.74 -0.26
C SER A 249 8.02 12.58 -1.24
N MET A 250 8.99 11.68 -1.20
CA MET A 250 9.01 10.48 -2.03
C MET A 250 7.97 9.47 -1.53
N VAL A 251 7.25 8.84 -2.44
CA VAL A 251 6.48 7.62 -2.17
C VAL A 251 7.46 6.45 -2.05
N MET A 252 7.55 5.84 -0.86
CA MET A 252 8.58 4.83 -0.60
C MET A 252 8.48 3.62 -1.52
N LEU A 253 9.66 3.23 -2.02
CA LEU A 253 9.88 2.12 -2.96
C LEU A 253 9.20 2.32 -4.33
N GLY A 254 8.96 3.60 -4.71
CA GLY A 254 8.48 3.98 -6.04
C GLY A 254 9.26 5.17 -6.61
N ASN A 255 9.26 5.37 -7.92
CA ASN A 255 9.76 6.59 -8.56
C ASN A 255 8.63 7.63 -8.65
N SER A 256 8.02 7.91 -7.52
CA SER A 256 6.85 8.78 -7.39
C SER A 256 6.99 9.70 -6.18
N ILE A 257 6.28 10.82 -6.21
CA ILE A 257 6.16 11.76 -5.10
C ILE A 257 4.71 11.97 -4.72
N PHE A 258 4.48 12.39 -3.49
CA PHE A 258 3.21 12.91 -3.01
C PHE A 258 3.44 14.32 -2.47
N CYS A 259 2.46 15.20 -2.68
CA CYS A 259 2.54 16.62 -2.38
C CYS A 259 1.25 17.09 -1.73
N ALA A 260 1.35 18.09 -0.85
CA ALA A 260 0.23 18.84 -0.30
C ALA A 260 0.51 20.34 -0.43
N GLY A 261 -0.50 21.13 -0.84
CA GLY A 261 -0.36 22.57 -1.07
C GLY A 261 -1.33 23.09 -2.12
N GLU A 262 -0.88 24.00 -2.96
CA GLU A 262 -1.67 24.60 -4.04
C GLU A 262 -1.88 23.60 -5.18
N THR A 263 -2.91 22.75 -5.05
CA THR A 263 -3.17 21.62 -5.96
C THR A 263 -3.07 21.96 -7.44
N LYS A 264 -3.62 23.09 -7.88
CA LYS A 264 -3.63 23.48 -9.30
C LYS A 264 -2.22 23.77 -9.81
N GLU A 265 -1.42 24.50 -9.04
CA GLU A 265 -0.06 24.86 -9.41
C GLU A 265 0.85 23.63 -9.33
N LEU A 266 0.75 22.83 -8.27
CA LEU A 266 1.46 21.53 -8.16
C LEU A 266 1.18 20.63 -9.37
N MET A 267 -0.09 20.49 -9.78
CA MET A 267 -0.46 19.69 -10.97
C MET A 267 0.16 20.25 -12.25
N LYS A 268 0.23 21.58 -12.39
CA LYS A 268 0.82 22.26 -13.55
C LYS A 268 2.33 22.04 -13.62
N ASP A 269 3.04 22.18 -12.51
CA ASP A 269 4.50 22.09 -12.45
C ASP A 269 5.01 20.66 -12.58
N LEU A 270 4.26 19.68 -12.06
CA LEU A 270 4.62 18.28 -12.11
C LEU A 270 4.23 17.58 -13.42
N LYS A 271 3.20 18.06 -14.13
CA LYS A 271 2.73 17.46 -15.39
C LYS A 271 3.80 17.32 -16.48
N PRO A 272 4.74 18.26 -16.67
CA PRO A 272 5.83 18.08 -17.63
C PRO A 272 6.85 16.99 -17.25
N LEU A 273 6.92 16.61 -15.97
CA LEU A 273 7.88 15.67 -15.42
C LEU A 273 7.34 14.25 -15.36
N GLY A 274 6.02 14.06 -15.29
CA GLY A 274 5.43 12.75 -15.16
C GLY A 274 3.90 12.72 -15.19
N HIS A 275 3.35 11.55 -14.86
CA HIS A 275 1.90 11.39 -14.81
C HIS A 275 1.38 11.80 -13.43
N THR A 276 0.48 12.80 -13.39
CA THR A 276 -0.03 13.38 -12.15
C THR A 276 -1.46 12.93 -11.85
N TYR A 277 -1.76 12.75 -10.58
CA TYR A 277 -3.08 12.40 -10.06
C TYR A 277 -3.45 13.35 -8.94
N ARG A 278 -4.75 13.66 -8.81
CA ARG A 278 -5.32 14.36 -7.67
C ARG A 278 -6.09 13.36 -6.83
N CYS A 279 -5.91 13.39 -5.53
CA CYS A 279 -6.63 12.54 -4.59
C CYS A 279 -6.81 13.24 -3.24
N GLU A 280 -7.48 12.56 -2.33
CA GLU A 280 -7.68 12.98 -0.95
C GLU A 280 -7.20 11.86 -0.02
N ILE A 281 -6.99 12.16 1.25
CA ILE A 281 -6.76 11.13 2.27
C ILE A 281 -8.05 10.32 2.44
N ASP A 282 -7.98 8.99 2.25
CA ASP A 282 -9.12 8.08 2.44
C ASP A 282 -9.28 7.76 3.94
N ARG A 283 -10.30 8.34 4.56
CA ARG A 283 -10.60 8.17 5.98
C ARG A 283 -11.50 6.97 6.28
N LYS A 284 -11.99 6.29 5.26
CA LYS A 284 -12.94 5.17 5.43
C LYS A 284 -12.24 3.81 5.48
N GLY A 285 -11.07 3.70 4.87
CA GLY A 285 -10.37 2.43 4.74
C GLY A 285 -11.06 1.44 3.79
N PRO A 286 -10.69 0.15 3.87
CA PRO A 286 -11.27 -0.91 3.05
C PRO A 286 -12.77 -1.09 3.30
N ARG A 287 -13.55 -1.36 2.24
CA ARG A 287 -15.03 -1.46 2.34
C ARG A 287 -15.64 -2.32 1.24
N ILE A 288 -16.75 -2.97 1.57
CA ILE A 288 -17.64 -3.63 0.61
C ILE A 288 -18.40 -2.56 -0.16
N LEU A 289 -18.67 -2.81 -1.46
CA LEU A 289 -19.35 -1.92 -2.38
C LEU A 289 -20.79 -2.40 -2.69
#